data_3a0dd71580d7dcd54af1ee068ab18f46
#
_entry.id   3a0dd71580d7dcd54af1ee068ab18f46
#
_cell.length_a   1.000
_cell.length_b   1.000
_cell.length_c   1.000
_cell.angle_alpha   90.00
_cell.angle_beta   90.00
_cell.angle_gamma   90.00
#
_symmetry.space_group_name_H-M   'P 1'
#
loop_
_entity.id
_entity.type
_entity.pdbx_description
1 polymer ?
#
loop_
_entity_poly.entity_id
_entity_poly.type
_entity_poly.pdbx_seq_one_letter_code
_entity_poly.pdbx_strand_id
1 'polypeptide(L)' 'MANEKQPYVLIGLYELLYSEKYGKKPRLNKFREKWAMQDVIDSVGFDRAKDLLVYYFKTNKSGHLLSFFFYIFYK' A
#
# COMPACT_ATOMS: atom_id res chain seq x y z
N MET A 1 12.45 -0.46 -18.01
CA MET A 1 11.23 -1.25 -18.21
C MET A 1 10.38 -1.25 -16.95
N ALA A 2 9.10 -1.01 -17.09
CA ALA A 2 8.23 -1.02 -15.94
C ALA A 2 8.11 -2.43 -15.35
N ASN A 3 8.23 -2.53 -14.05
CA ASN A 3 8.07 -3.80 -13.37
C ASN A 3 6.62 -3.92 -12.92
N GLU A 4 5.83 -4.65 -13.69
CA GLU A 4 4.41 -4.80 -13.42
C GLU A 4 4.11 -5.51 -12.09
N LYS A 5 5.10 -6.18 -11.55
CA LYS A 5 4.93 -6.88 -10.28
C LYS A 5 5.09 -5.97 -9.06
N GLN A 6 5.72 -4.81 -9.23
CA GLN A 6 5.96 -3.92 -8.10
C GLN A 6 4.70 -3.51 -7.34
N PRO A 7 3.62 -3.09 -8.01
CA PRO A 7 2.42 -2.74 -7.25
C PRO A 7 1.82 -3.93 -6.52
N TYR A 8 1.91 -5.13 -7.09
CA TYR A 8 1.43 -6.33 -6.42
C TYR A 8 2.28 -6.68 -5.20
N VAL A 9 3.59 -6.46 -5.29
CA VAL A 9 4.48 -6.69 -4.15
C VAL A 9 4.09 -5.78 -2.98
N LEU A 10 3.82 -4.51 -3.26
CA LEU A 10 3.44 -3.57 -2.20
C LEU A 10 2.04 -3.86 -1.66
N ILE A 11 1.12 -4.29 -2.51
CA ILE A 11 -0.21 -4.69 -2.04
C ILE A 11 -0.09 -5.93 -1.14
N GLY A 12 0.77 -6.87 -1.51
CA GLY A 12 1.04 -8.03 -0.67
C GLY A 12 1.64 -7.65 0.67
N LEU A 13 2.55 -6.68 0.67
CA LEU A 13 3.12 -6.16 1.90
C LEU A 13 2.04 -5.51 2.76
N TYR A 14 1.14 -4.75 2.14
CA TYR A 14 0.02 -4.15 2.86
C TYR A 14 -0.84 -5.23 3.52
N GLU A 15 -1.16 -6.29 2.78
CA GLU A 15 -1.95 -7.38 3.34
C GLU A 15 -1.25 -8.03 4.52
N LEU A 16 0.05 -8.24 4.42
CA LEU A 16 0.83 -8.84 5.49
C LEU A 16 0.82 -7.95 6.74
N LEU A 17 1.11 -6.67 6.56
CA LEU A 17 1.14 -5.72 7.67
C LEU A 17 -0.22 -5.60 8.33
N TYR A 18 -1.28 -5.55 7.53
CA TYR A 18 -2.63 -5.48 8.03
C TYR A 18 -2.98 -6.75 8.83
N SER A 19 -2.66 -7.89 8.27
CA SER A 19 -2.94 -9.17 8.91
C SER A 19 -2.23 -9.30 10.25
N GLU A 20 -0.99 -8.85 10.32
CA GLU A 20 -0.23 -8.90 11.57
C GLU A 20 -0.79 -7.94 12.61
N LYS A 21 -1.27 -6.78 12.17
CA LYS A 21 -1.80 -5.79 13.11
C LYS A 21 -3.21 -6.12 13.60
N TYR A 22 -4.05 -6.60 12.71
CA TYR A 22 -5.48 -6.80 13.02
C TYR A 22 -5.90 -8.26 13.13
N GLY A 23 -5.02 -9.19 12.77
CA GLY A 23 -5.32 -10.62 12.86
C GLY A 23 -6.30 -11.12 11.83
N LYS A 24 -6.49 -10.37 10.76
CA LYS A 24 -7.39 -10.76 9.66
C LYS A 24 -6.92 -10.10 8.37
N LYS A 25 -7.36 -10.66 7.24
CA LYS A 25 -7.01 -10.11 5.94
C LYS A 25 -7.86 -8.89 5.62
N PRO A 26 -7.26 -7.88 4.97
CA PRO A 26 -8.04 -6.71 4.56
C PRO A 26 -8.90 -7.04 3.35
N ARG A 27 -10.00 -6.31 3.21
CA ARG A 27 -10.79 -6.37 2.00
C ARG A 27 -10.26 -5.36 1.01
N LEU A 28 -9.81 -5.83 -0.15
CA LEU A 28 -9.37 -4.94 -1.19
C LEU A 28 -9.48 -5.64 -2.54
N ASN A 29 -9.55 -4.85 -3.58
CA ASN A 29 -9.57 -5.34 -4.96
C ASN A 29 -8.19 -5.09 -5.56
N LYS A 30 -7.41 -6.14 -5.75
CA LYS A 30 -6.03 -6.01 -6.24
C LYS A 30 -5.95 -5.39 -7.62
N PHE A 31 -6.92 -5.67 -8.48
CA PHE A 31 -6.94 -5.06 -9.82
C PHE A 31 -7.11 -3.55 -9.76
N ARG A 32 -7.96 -3.11 -8.85
CA ARG A 32 -8.23 -1.70 -8.68
C ARG A 32 -7.08 -0.98 -7.99
N GLU A 33 -6.59 -1.59 -6.91
CA GLU A 33 -5.58 -0.95 -6.09
C GLU A 33 -4.20 -0.93 -6.75
N LYS A 34 -3.94 -1.86 -7.66
CA LYS A 34 -2.64 -1.89 -8.33
C LYS A 34 -2.37 -0.63 -9.13
N TRP A 35 -3.41 -0.05 -9.73
CA TRP A 35 -3.24 1.18 -10.52
C TRP A 35 -2.85 2.35 -9.63
N ALA A 36 -3.52 2.49 -8.50
CA ALA A 36 -3.18 3.55 -7.54
C ALA A 36 -1.80 3.32 -6.94
N MET A 37 -1.46 2.09 -6.62
CA MET A 37 -0.13 1.77 -6.09
C MET A 37 0.95 2.03 -7.14
N GLN A 38 0.68 1.73 -8.40
CA GLN A 38 1.64 2.02 -9.47
C GLN A 38 1.86 3.53 -9.59
N ASP A 39 0.81 4.33 -9.44
CA ASP A 39 0.94 5.79 -9.44
C ASP A 39 1.84 6.27 -8.32
N VAL A 40 1.71 5.70 -7.13
CA VAL A 40 2.58 6.05 -6.01
C VAL A 40 4.03 5.68 -6.33
N ILE A 41 4.26 4.49 -6.88
CA ILE A 41 5.59 4.03 -7.26
C ILE A 41 6.18 4.97 -8.30
N ASP A 42 5.40 5.37 -9.29
CA ASP A 42 5.86 6.26 -10.35
C ASP A 42 6.21 7.65 -9.80
N SER A 43 5.51 8.07 -8.75
CA SER A 43 5.73 9.40 -8.16
C SER A 43 6.94 9.45 -7.24
N VAL A 44 7.12 8.42 -6.40
CA VAL A 44 8.14 8.47 -5.35
C VAL A 44 9.18 7.36 -5.44
N GLY A 45 8.96 6.37 -6.29
CA GLY A 45 9.85 5.22 -6.42
C GLY A 45 9.39 4.07 -5.54
N PHE A 46 9.81 2.86 -5.92
CA PHE A 46 9.40 1.64 -5.23
C PHE A 46 9.83 1.64 -3.76
N ASP A 47 11.10 1.92 -3.51
CA ASP A 47 11.64 1.87 -2.15
C ASP A 47 10.95 2.88 -1.24
N ARG A 48 10.69 4.07 -1.76
CA ARG A 48 10.01 5.11 -1.00
C ARG A 48 8.57 4.73 -0.72
N ALA A 49 7.89 4.19 -1.72
CA ALA A 49 6.51 3.73 -1.55
C ALA A 49 6.43 2.65 -0.48
N LYS A 50 7.40 1.73 -0.47
CA LYS A 50 7.47 0.69 0.54
C LYS A 50 7.65 1.29 1.93
N ASP A 51 8.57 2.24 2.07
CA ASP A 51 8.82 2.90 3.35
C ASP A 51 7.58 3.65 3.85
N LEU A 52 6.89 4.33 2.94
CA LEU A 52 5.65 5.05 3.29
C LEU A 52 4.57 4.09 3.77
N LEU A 53 4.48 2.93 3.15
CA LEU A 53 3.49 1.92 3.53
C LEU A 53 3.78 1.39 4.95
N VAL A 54 5.04 1.08 5.23
CA VAL A 54 5.43 0.62 6.56
C VAL A 54 5.17 1.73 7.59
N TYR A 55 5.52 2.95 7.26
CA TYR A 55 5.28 4.09 8.13
C TYR A 55 3.80 4.27 8.43
N TYR A 56 2.96 4.08 7.41
CA TYR A 56 1.51 4.21 7.56
C TYR A 56 0.99 3.29 8.68
N PHE A 57 1.50 2.06 8.73
CA PHE A 57 1.08 1.12 9.76
C PHE A 57 1.66 1.41 11.14
N LYS A 58 2.68 2.26 11.22
CA LYS A 58 3.21 2.73 12.49
C LYS A 58 2.41 3.91 13.04
N THR A 59 1.62 4.57 12.20
CA THR A 59 0.77 5.66 12.64
C THR A 59 -0.48 5.12 13.30
N ASN A 60 -1.12 5.94 14.10
CA ASN A 60 -2.29 5.53 14.86
C ASN A 60 -3.58 5.88 14.09
N LYS A 61 -3.69 5.35 12.87
CA LYS A 61 -4.85 5.58 12.03
C LYS A 61 -5.89 4.49 12.25
N SER A 62 -7.15 4.89 12.21
CA SER A 62 -8.26 3.94 12.38
C SER A 62 -8.39 3.08 11.13
N GLY A 63 -8.25 1.76 11.32
CA GLY A 63 -8.50 0.79 10.26
C GLY A 63 -7.43 0.64 9.20
N HIS A 64 -6.51 1.58 9.06
CA HIS A 64 -5.42 1.55 8.08
C HIS A 64 -5.88 1.11 6.70
N LEU A 65 -6.95 1.72 6.19
CA LEU A 65 -7.47 1.40 4.87
C LEU A 65 -6.49 1.84 3.79
N LEU A 66 -6.36 1.02 2.75
CA LEU A 66 -5.43 1.33 1.67
C LEU A 66 -5.82 2.61 0.94
N SER A 67 -7.11 2.87 0.81
CA SER A 67 -7.58 4.13 0.20
C SER A 67 -7.14 5.35 1.01
N PHE A 68 -7.09 5.24 2.32
CA PHE A 68 -6.57 6.31 3.17
C PHE A 68 -5.08 6.53 2.95
N PHE A 69 -4.33 5.44 2.76
CA PHE A 69 -2.92 5.53 2.45
C PHE A 69 -2.72 6.36 1.18
N PHE A 70 -3.49 6.08 0.13
CA PHE A 70 -3.39 6.83 -1.11
C PHE A 70 -3.80 8.28 -0.92
N TYR A 71 -4.81 8.53 -0.13
CA TYR A 71 -5.28 9.88 0.13
C TYR A 71 -4.21 10.73 0.84
N ILE A 72 -3.51 10.12 1.79
CA ILE A 72 -2.52 10.84 2.61
C ILE A 72 -1.21 11.06 1.84
N PHE A 73 -0.73 10.02 1.16
CA PHE A 73 0.61 10.01 0.61
C PHE A 73 0.67 10.21 -0.89
N TYR A 74 -0.45 10.11 -1.57
CA TYR A 74 -0.53 10.35 -3.00
C TYR A 74 -1.65 11.34 -3.28
N LYS A 75 -1.27 12.50 -3.71
CA LYS A 75 -2.25 13.53 -4.09
C LYS A 75 -2.03 13.96 -5.50
#